data_a1a78512b8771d7ed3043b7561111735
#
_entry.id   a1a78512b8771d7ed3043b7561111735
#
_cell.length_a   1.000
_cell.length_b   1.000
_cell.length_c   1.000
_cell.angle_alpha   90.00
_cell.angle_beta   90.00
_cell.angle_gamma   90.00
#
_symmetry.space_group_name_H-M   'P 1'
#
loop_
_entity.id
_entity.type
_entity.pdbx_description
1 polymer ?
#
loop_
_entity_poly.entity_id
_entity_poly.type
_entity_poly.pdbx_seq_one_letter_code
_entity_poly.pdbx_strand_id
1 'polypeptide(L)'
;MTVTSELRSDGIRVVTMNAPPVNALTVQGWFDVAAALDEASRDMATHVVVLRAEGKGFNAGVDIKEMQRTSGFEALIGANRGCFAAFKAVYECAVPVVAAVNGFCVGGGVGLVGNADCIVASDDAYFGVPEVNQGALGAATHMARLVPQHMMRMLYFTARTIKAADLVQFGSVLEVVPRDRLDAAALNVAGEIAAKDTRVIRAAKEALNGIDPIDVNKSYRFEQGFTFELNLAGVSDELRDEFAGTSKATDKSGGSK
;
A
#
# COMPACT_ATOMS: atom_id res chain seq x y z
N MET A 1 12.95 -8.85 -7.35
CA MET A 1 12.24 -7.68 -6.79
C MET A 1 13.26 -6.58 -6.56
N THR A 2 12.91 -5.34 -6.90
CA THR A 2 13.73 -4.15 -6.63
C THR A 2 12.86 -3.02 -6.09
N VAL A 3 13.38 -2.31 -5.09
CA VAL A 3 12.88 -0.99 -4.70
C VAL A 3 14.01 -0.02 -5.03
N THR A 4 13.73 0.97 -5.86
CA THR A 4 14.70 2.02 -6.19
C THR A 4 14.27 3.34 -5.57
N SER A 5 15.25 4.18 -5.24
CA SER A 5 15.04 5.49 -4.63
C SER A 5 15.96 6.49 -5.33
N GLU A 6 15.37 7.43 -6.07
CA GLU A 6 16.09 8.39 -6.90
C GLU A 6 15.70 9.81 -6.54
N LEU A 7 16.68 10.63 -6.14
CA LEU A 7 16.49 12.05 -5.87
C LEU A 7 16.69 12.85 -7.16
N ARG A 8 15.69 13.61 -7.54
CA ARG A 8 15.71 14.55 -8.66
C ARG A 8 16.31 15.91 -8.24
N SER A 9 16.77 16.67 -9.21
CA SER A 9 17.35 18.00 -8.96
C SER A 9 16.37 19.03 -8.39
N ASP A 10 15.07 18.77 -8.48
CA ASP A 10 13.97 19.59 -7.95
C ASP A 10 13.57 19.25 -6.51
N GLY A 11 14.31 18.34 -5.84
CA GLY A 11 14.02 17.92 -4.47
C GLY A 11 12.93 16.84 -4.35
N ILE A 12 12.40 16.37 -5.47
CA ILE A 12 11.44 15.26 -5.50
C ILE A 12 12.22 13.93 -5.48
N ARG A 13 11.93 13.08 -4.50
CA ARG A 13 12.45 11.72 -4.45
C ARG A 13 11.42 10.75 -4.99
N VAL A 14 11.80 9.96 -5.98
CA VAL A 14 10.92 8.94 -6.56
C VAL A 14 11.31 7.58 -6.01
N VAL A 15 10.41 6.95 -5.25
CA VAL A 15 10.54 5.58 -4.74
C VAL A 15 9.67 4.68 -5.62
N THR A 16 10.32 3.73 -6.30
CA THR A 16 9.65 2.84 -7.26
C THR A 16 9.73 1.40 -6.82
N MET A 17 8.59 0.73 -6.71
CA MET A 17 8.48 -0.71 -6.49
C MET A 17 8.43 -1.44 -7.83
N ASN A 18 9.21 -2.51 -7.96
CA ASN A 18 9.20 -3.41 -9.13
C ASN A 18 9.37 -4.88 -8.69
N ALA A 19 8.25 -5.58 -8.51
CA ALA A 19 8.18 -6.99 -8.13
C ALA A 19 7.19 -7.73 -9.04
N PRO A 20 7.55 -7.98 -10.31
CA PRO A 20 6.66 -8.64 -11.26
C PRO A 20 6.27 -10.05 -10.81
N PRO A 21 5.06 -10.55 -11.20
CA PRO A 21 4.14 -9.92 -12.15
C PRO A 21 3.13 -8.94 -11.55
N VAL A 22 2.95 -8.90 -10.21
CA VAL A 22 1.83 -8.20 -9.56
C VAL A 22 2.26 -7.31 -8.38
N ASN A 23 3.55 -7.07 -8.23
CA ASN A 23 4.07 -6.28 -7.10
C ASN A 23 3.61 -6.80 -5.72
N ALA A 24 3.43 -8.14 -5.58
CA ALA A 24 3.32 -8.77 -4.29
C ALA A 24 4.70 -8.79 -3.62
N LEU A 25 4.80 -8.28 -2.40
CA LEU A 25 6.08 -8.09 -1.75
C LEU A 25 6.40 -9.23 -0.79
N THR A 26 7.63 -9.72 -0.88
CA THR A 26 8.22 -10.62 0.12
C THR A 26 8.43 -9.88 1.45
N VAL A 27 8.73 -10.63 2.50
CA VAL A 27 9.11 -10.04 3.81
C VAL A 27 10.22 -9.00 3.64
N GLN A 28 11.30 -9.36 2.91
CA GLN A 28 12.39 -8.43 2.65
C GLN A 28 11.93 -7.21 1.84
N GLY A 29 11.02 -7.42 0.88
CA GLY A 29 10.48 -6.34 0.07
C GLY A 29 9.73 -5.27 0.84
N TRP A 30 9.00 -5.64 1.86
CA TRP A 30 8.36 -4.69 2.76
C TRP A 30 9.39 -3.87 3.54
N PHE A 31 10.45 -4.51 4.02
CA PHE A 31 11.56 -3.79 4.68
C PHE A 31 12.34 -2.90 3.72
N ASP A 32 12.51 -3.29 2.45
CA ASP A 32 13.16 -2.46 1.43
C ASP A 32 12.36 -1.18 1.17
N VAL A 33 11.03 -1.27 1.10
CA VAL A 33 10.15 -0.09 1.01
C VAL A 33 10.30 0.80 2.24
N ALA A 34 10.28 0.23 3.44
CA ALA A 34 10.49 0.97 4.67
C ALA A 34 11.84 1.70 4.68
N ALA A 35 12.91 1.00 4.30
CA ALA A 35 14.27 1.57 4.26
C ALA A 35 14.39 2.74 3.28
N ALA A 36 13.77 2.64 2.09
CA ALA A 36 13.78 3.71 1.09
C ALA A 36 13.06 4.97 1.59
N LEU A 37 11.94 4.81 2.31
CA LEU A 37 11.21 5.92 2.90
C LEU A 37 11.91 6.52 4.11
N ASP A 38 12.53 5.69 4.94
CA ASP A 38 13.38 6.13 6.07
C ASP A 38 14.60 6.92 5.58
N GLU A 39 15.20 6.52 4.47
CA GLU A 39 16.28 7.28 3.81
C GLU A 39 15.75 8.64 3.34
N ALA A 40 14.63 8.66 2.61
CA ALA A 40 13.98 9.89 2.15
C ALA A 40 13.65 10.85 3.32
N SER A 41 13.16 10.30 4.43
CA SER A 41 12.80 11.03 5.64
C SER A 41 14.00 11.75 6.28
N ARG A 42 15.18 11.10 6.27
CA ARG A 42 16.42 11.64 6.87
C ARG A 42 17.18 12.59 5.94
N ASP A 43 16.99 12.46 4.63
CA ASP A 43 17.70 13.29 3.66
C ASP A 43 17.07 14.70 3.57
N MET A 44 17.84 15.71 3.96
CA MET A 44 17.40 17.11 3.93
C MET A 44 17.26 17.70 2.53
N ALA A 45 17.83 17.05 1.51
CA ALA A 45 17.63 17.43 0.10
C ALA A 45 16.30 16.91 -0.46
N THR A 46 15.65 15.96 0.25
CA THR A 46 14.33 15.47 -0.12
C THR A 46 13.25 16.39 0.44
N HIS A 47 12.41 16.94 -0.45
CA HIS A 47 11.31 17.85 -0.11
C HIS A 47 9.95 17.13 -0.11
N VAL A 48 9.80 16.12 -0.95
CA VAL A 48 8.59 15.30 -1.12
C VAL A 48 8.97 13.96 -1.73
N VAL A 49 8.20 12.92 -1.42
CA VAL A 49 8.36 11.60 -2.02
C VAL A 49 7.22 11.35 -3.00
N VAL A 50 7.52 10.82 -4.18
CA VAL A 50 6.55 10.15 -5.06
C VAL A 50 6.75 8.65 -4.90
N LEU A 51 5.75 7.95 -4.35
CA LEU A 51 5.73 6.49 -4.23
C LEU A 51 4.93 5.91 -5.40
N ARG A 52 5.60 5.13 -6.25
CA ARG A 52 5.02 4.54 -7.45
C ARG A 52 5.38 3.07 -7.61
N ALA A 53 4.76 2.41 -8.58
CA ALA A 53 5.09 1.04 -8.94
C ALA A 53 5.13 0.86 -10.45
N GLU A 54 6.01 -0.02 -10.89
CA GLU A 54 6.08 -0.46 -12.27
C GLU A 54 5.13 -1.61 -12.58
N GLY A 55 4.84 -1.84 -13.86
CA GLY A 55 4.06 -2.99 -14.31
C GLY A 55 2.54 -2.78 -14.26
N LYS A 56 1.80 -3.87 -14.05
CA LYS A 56 0.34 -3.90 -14.28
C LYS A 56 -0.49 -3.23 -13.19
N GLY A 57 0.03 -3.12 -11.98
CA GLY A 57 -0.67 -2.52 -10.86
C GLY A 57 0.28 -2.10 -9.76
N PHE A 58 -0.22 -1.31 -8.83
CA PHE A 58 0.56 -0.70 -7.77
C PHE A 58 1.12 -1.75 -6.79
N ASN A 59 0.25 -2.55 -6.17
CA ASN A 59 0.69 -3.59 -5.24
C ASN A 59 -0.45 -4.58 -4.95
N ALA A 60 -0.13 -5.88 -4.95
CA ALA A 60 -1.07 -6.97 -4.65
C ALA A 60 -0.92 -7.52 -3.21
N GLY A 61 -0.26 -6.78 -2.31
CA GLY A 61 -0.09 -7.19 -0.92
C GLY A 61 1.12 -8.10 -0.68
N VAL A 62 0.99 -9.01 0.27
CA VAL A 62 2.04 -9.95 0.69
C VAL A 62 2.20 -11.07 -0.34
N ASP A 63 3.44 -11.51 -0.59
CA ASP A 63 3.71 -12.67 -1.43
C ASP A 63 3.25 -13.97 -0.72
N ILE A 64 2.05 -14.42 -1.10
CA ILE A 64 1.45 -15.65 -0.58
C ILE A 64 2.32 -16.89 -0.87
N LYS A 65 3.09 -16.88 -1.97
CA LYS A 65 3.99 -17.99 -2.30
C LYS A 65 5.16 -18.09 -1.32
N GLU A 66 5.65 -16.97 -0.80
CA GLU A 66 6.64 -16.97 0.27
C GLU A 66 6.04 -17.56 1.55
N MET A 67 4.82 -17.14 1.90
CA MET A 67 4.09 -17.66 3.06
C MET A 67 3.92 -19.18 2.99
N GLN A 68 3.54 -19.73 1.83
CA GLN A 68 3.32 -21.17 1.62
C GLN A 68 4.61 -22.01 1.61
N ARG A 69 5.75 -21.40 1.24
CA ARG A 69 7.05 -22.11 1.19
C ARG A 69 7.77 -22.15 2.52
N THR A 70 7.41 -21.27 3.44
CA THR A 70 8.05 -21.14 4.76
C THR A 70 7.26 -21.94 5.77
N SER A 71 7.90 -22.88 6.45
CA SER A 71 7.28 -23.68 7.51
C SER A 71 7.08 -22.85 8.79
N GLY A 72 6.03 -23.14 9.53
CA GLY A 72 5.73 -22.48 10.79
C GLY A 72 5.29 -21.02 10.61
N PHE A 73 5.52 -20.19 11.61
CA PHE A 73 5.04 -18.81 11.68
C PHE A 73 6.07 -17.75 11.26
N GLU A 74 7.26 -18.15 10.82
CA GLU A 74 8.34 -17.20 10.55
C GLU A 74 7.98 -16.18 9.45
N ALA A 75 7.46 -16.65 8.31
CA ALA A 75 7.03 -15.77 7.21
C ALA A 75 5.86 -14.88 7.64
N LEU A 76 4.90 -15.41 8.42
CA LEU A 76 3.77 -14.65 8.93
C LEU A 76 4.24 -13.50 9.84
N ILE A 77 5.13 -13.81 10.79
CA ILE A 77 5.70 -12.81 11.71
C ILE A 77 6.51 -11.78 10.90
N GLY A 78 7.32 -12.25 9.95
CA GLY A 78 8.10 -11.40 9.07
C GLY A 78 7.23 -10.46 8.24
N ALA A 79 6.20 -10.97 7.58
CA ALA A 79 5.25 -10.18 6.78
C ALA A 79 4.52 -9.14 7.63
N ASN A 80 4.02 -9.52 8.82
CA ASN A 80 3.37 -8.57 9.73
C ASN A 80 4.32 -7.44 10.17
N ARG A 81 5.58 -7.77 10.49
CA ARG A 81 6.58 -6.76 10.87
C ARG A 81 6.98 -5.88 9.69
N GLY A 82 7.18 -6.48 8.51
CA GLY A 82 7.54 -5.76 7.29
C GLY A 82 6.43 -4.82 6.83
N CYS A 83 5.19 -5.28 6.78
CA CYS A 83 4.03 -4.44 6.48
C CYS A 83 3.92 -3.27 7.48
N PHE A 84 4.01 -3.55 8.77
CA PHE A 84 3.98 -2.50 9.80
C PHE A 84 5.10 -1.49 9.59
N ALA A 85 6.34 -1.94 9.33
CA ALA A 85 7.47 -1.04 9.10
C ALA A 85 7.26 -0.16 7.86
N ALA A 86 6.81 -0.74 6.73
CA ALA A 86 6.58 -0.01 5.50
C ALA A 86 5.43 1.01 5.64
N PHE A 87 4.31 0.61 6.24
CA PHE A 87 3.17 1.49 6.43
C PHE A 87 3.51 2.65 7.37
N LYS A 88 4.20 2.34 8.48
CA LYS A 88 4.72 3.35 9.40
C LYS A 88 5.66 4.31 8.71
N ALA A 89 6.60 3.82 7.88
CA ALA A 89 7.56 4.66 7.18
C ALA A 89 6.90 5.61 6.18
N VAL A 90 5.78 5.22 5.52
CA VAL A 90 4.97 6.15 4.71
C VAL A 90 4.33 7.22 5.59
N TYR A 91 3.65 6.82 6.67
CA TYR A 91 2.91 7.72 7.55
C TYR A 91 3.82 8.72 8.25
N GLU A 92 4.92 8.22 8.84
CA GLU A 92 5.87 9.01 9.63
C GLU A 92 7.00 9.64 8.79
N CYS A 93 6.98 9.48 7.46
CA CYS A 93 7.94 10.17 6.60
C CYS A 93 7.95 11.66 6.93
N ALA A 94 9.13 12.23 7.18
CA ALA A 94 9.26 13.63 7.59
C ALA A 94 8.86 14.62 6.48
N VAL A 95 8.71 14.15 5.24
CA VAL A 95 8.20 14.93 4.10
C VAL A 95 6.94 14.26 3.55
N PRO A 96 6.07 15.01 2.87
CA PRO A 96 4.86 14.43 2.28
C PRO A 96 5.16 13.31 1.28
N VAL A 97 4.26 12.32 1.25
CA VAL A 97 4.30 11.20 0.30
C VAL A 97 3.11 11.31 -0.64
N VAL A 98 3.38 11.45 -1.94
CA VAL A 98 2.39 11.40 -3.01
C VAL A 98 2.39 10.00 -3.61
N ALA A 99 1.29 9.26 -3.49
CA ALA A 99 1.15 7.94 -4.10
C ALA A 99 0.63 8.07 -5.53
N ALA A 100 1.37 7.51 -6.50
CA ALA A 100 0.95 7.38 -7.89
C ALA A 100 0.44 5.97 -8.14
N VAL A 101 -0.87 5.78 -8.14
CA VAL A 101 -1.51 4.47 -8.10
C VAL A 101 -2.00 4.05 -9.47
N ASN A 102 -1.40 2.99 -10.01
CA ASN A 102 -1.80 2.36 -11.27
C ASN A 102 -2.48 1.01 -11.04
N GLY A 103 -3.51 0.70 -11.83
CA GLY A 103 -4.17 -0.62 -11.83
C GLY A 103 -4.64 -1.06 -10.43
N PHE A 104 -4.32 -2.28 -10.02
CA PHE A 104 -4.73 -2.80 -8.72
C PHE A 104 -3.88 -2.28 -7.57
N CYS A 105 -4.56 -1.89 -6.50
CA CYS A 105 -4.00 -1.53 -5.20
C CYS A 105 -4.78 -2.28 -4.13
N VAL A 106 -4.29 -3.47 -3.74
CA VAL A 106 -5.07 -4.36 -2.86
C VAL A 106 -4.25 -4.83 -1.66
N GLY A 107 -4.94 -5.14 -0.58
CA GLY A 107 -4.32 -5.62 0.65
C GLY A 107 -3.26 -4.66 1.19
N GLY A 108 -2.03 -5.13 1.28
CA GLY A 108 -0.90 -4.30 1.72
C GLY A 108 -0.66 -3.06 0.84
N GLY A 109 -1.09 -3.06 -0.43
CA GLY A 109 -1.08 -1.88 -1.28
C GLY A 109 -1.94 -0.76 -0.70
N VAL A 110 -3.13 -1.09 -0.19
CA VAL A 110 -3.99 -0.14 0.53
C VAL A 110 -3.31 0.34 1.81
N GLY A 111 -2.56 -0.54 2.48
CA GLY A 111 -1.77 -0.17 3.66
C GLY A 111 -0.74 0.93 3.38
N LEU A 112 -0.06 0.87 2.23
CA LEU A 112 0.86 1.93 1.80
C LEU A 112 0.12 3.22 1.45
N VAL A 113 -0.87 3.11 0.57
CA VAL A 113 -1.55 4.27 -0.02
C VAL A 113 -2.46 5.00 0.97
N GLY A 114 -3.13 4.27 1.88
CA GLY A 114 -3.93 4.87 2.95
C GLY A 114 -3.10 5.62 3.99
N ASN A 115 -1.77 5.48 3.98
CA ASN A 115 -0.83 6.24 4.79
C ASN A 115 -0.16 7.40 4.04
N ALA A 116 -0.31 7.46 2.71
CA ALA A 116 0.18 8.58 1.93
C ALA A 116 -0.62 9.86 2.22
N ASP A 117 -0.02 11.02 1.91
CA ASP A 117 -0.64 12.33 2.12
C ASP A 117 -1.53 12.74 0.95
N CYS A 118 -1.13 12.36 -0.26
CA CYS A 118 -1.86 12.66 -1.49
C CYS A 118 -1.89 11.41 -2.37
N ILE A 119 -2.98 11.23 -3.10
CA ILE A 119 -3.13 10.12 -4.04
C ILE A 119 -3.53 10.67 -5.40
N VAL A 120 -2.76 10.32 -6.42
CA VAL A 120 -3.11 10.46 -7.83
C VAL A 120 -3.26 9.06 -8.40
N ALA A 121 -4.29 8.79 -9.17
CA ALA A 121 -4.56 7.45 -9.66
C ALA A 121 -4.78 7.40 -11.17
N SER A 122 -4.47 6.26 -11.79
CA SER A 122 -4.85 6.02 -13.17
C SER A 122 -6.34 5.65 -13.28
N ASP A 123 -6.93 5.85 -14.45
CA ASP A 123 -8.34 5.58 -14.74
C ASP A 123 -8.72 4.10 -14.62
N ASP A 124 -7.75 3.20 -14.73
CA ASP A 124 -7.90 1.76 -14.50
C ASP A 124 -7.66 1.34 -13.05
N ALA A 125 -7.34 2.28 -12.14
CA ALA A 125 -6.99 1.96 -10.76
C ALA A 125 -8.22 1.58 -9.92
N TYR A 126 -8.03 0.55 -9.07
CA TYR A 126 -9.01 0.13 -8.07
C TYR A 126 -8.34 -0.32 -6.76
N PHE A 127 -9.11 -0.22 -5.68
CA PHE A 127 -8.66 -0.48 -4.31
C PHE A 127 -9.50 -1.57 -3.67
N GLY A 128 -8.90 -2.37 -2.79
CA GLY A 128 -9.62 -3.40 -2.06
C GLY A 128 -8.81 -4.04 -0.94
N VAL A 129 -9.51 -4.65 -0.02
CA VAL A 129 -8.94 -5.36 1.14
C VAL A 129 -9.51 -6.79 1.21
N PRO A 130 -9.02 -7.71 0.33
CA PRO A 130 -9.59 -9.03 0.16
C PRO A 130 -9.12 -10.06 1.22
N GLU A 131 -8.43 -9.63 2.26
CA GLU A 131 -7.76 -10.47 3.26
C GLU A 131 -8.72 -11.46 3.94
N VAL A 132 -9.98 -11.08 4.13
CA VAL A 132 -11.01 -11.96 4.73
C VAL A 132 -11.22 -13.26 3.92
N ASN A 133 -11.00 -13.22 2.60
CA ASN A 133 -11.07 -14.43 1.75
C ASN A 133 -9.92 -15.41 1.99
N GLN A 134 -8.89 -15.00 2.72
CA GLN A 134 -7.68 -15.77 2.98
C GLN A 134 -7.46 -16.01 4.48
N GLY A 135 -8.49 -15.79 5.29
CA GLY A 135 -8.40 -15.97 6.75
C GLY A 135 -7.39 -15.02 7.40
N ALA A 136 -7.22 -13.83 6.84
CA ALA A 136 -6.35 -12.81 7.39
C ALA A 136 -7.12 -11.51 7.61
N LEU A 137 -6.59 -10.64 8.45
CA LEU A 137 -7.05 -9.28 8.60
C LEU A 137 -5.87 -8.35 8.27
N GLY A 138 -6.16 -7.23 7.62
CA GLY A 138 -5.15 -6.26 7.29
C GLY A 138 -5.69 -5.09 6.48
N ALA A 139 -5.05 -3.93 6.64
CA ALA A 139 -5.34 -2.70 5.93
C ALA A 139 -6.73 -2.07 6.15
N ALA A 140 -7.56 -2.57 7.09
CA ALA A 140 -8.84 -1.92 7.42
C ALA A 140 -8.62 -0.51 7.98
N THR A 141 -7.63 -0.34 8.86
CA THR A 141 -7.20 0.97 9.37
C THR A 141 -6.92 1.96 8.24
N HIS A 142 -6.23 1.51 7.21
CA HIS A 142 -5.79 2.33 6.09
C HIS A 142 -6.94 2.58 5.09
N MET A 143 -7.80 1.58 4.85
CA MET A 143 -9.01 1.75 4.06
C MET A 143 -9.99 2.74 4.70
N ALA A 144 -10.07 2.78 6.04
CA ALA A 144 -10.88 3.74 6.78
C ALA A 144 -10.44 5.21 6.60
N ARG A 145 -9.22 5.45 6.12
CA ARG A 145 -8.72 6.78 5.73
C ARG A 145 -9.13 7.16 4.30
N LEU A 146 -9.54 6.20 3.48
CA LEU A 146 -9.89 6.42 2.07
C LEU A 146 -11.41 6.56 1.86
N VAL A 147 -12.22 5.94 2.71
CA VAL A 147 -13.69 5.92 2.56
C VAL A 147 -14.39 6.10 3.90
N PRO A 148 -15.65 6.58 3.92
CA PRO A 148 -16.45 6.63 5.13
C PRO A 148 -16.59 5.25 5.80
N GLN A 149 -16.76 5.25 7.13
CA GLN A 149 -16.73 4.03 7.95
C GLN A 149 -17.67 2.91 7.47
N HIS A 150 -18.92 3.22 7.10
CA HIS A 150 -19.85 2.19 6.63
C HIS A 150 -19.44 1.60 5.28
N MET A 151 -18.89 2.43 4.39
CA MET A 151 -18.33 1.96 3.13
C MET A 151 -17.11 1.06 3.38
N MET A 152 -16.20 1.44 4.28
CA MET A 152 -15.06 0.61 4.66
C MET A 152 -15.50 -0.76 5.15
N ARG A 153 -16.49 -0.82 6.08
CA ARG A 153 -17.00 -2.08 6.61
C ARG A 153 -17.62 -2.97 5.53
N MET A 154 -18.40 -2.37 4.61
CA MET A 154 -18.99 -3.09 3.48
C MET A 154 -17.91 -3.68 2.58
N LEU A 155 -16.94 -2.88 2.14
CA LEU A 155 -15.83 -3.33 1.30
C LEU A 155 -15.03 -4.44 1.99
N TYR A 156 -14.75 -4.28 3.28
CA TYR A 156 -13.98 -5.23 4.05
C TYR A 156 -14.70 -6.59 4.21
N PHE A 157 -15.94 -6.59 4.65
CA PHE A 157 -16.69 -7.83 4.89
C PHE A 157 -17.08 -8.57 3.61
N THR A 158 -17.19 -7.87 2.49
CA THR A 158 -17.56 -8.46 1.20
C THR A 158 -16.37 -8.71 0.28
N ALA A 159 -15.16 -8.28 0.68
CA ALA A 159 -13.97 -8.31 -0.16
C ALA A 159 -14.15 -7.61 -1.53
N ARG A 160 -15.11 -6.67 -1.64
CA ARG A 160 -15.34 -5.92 -2.87
C ARG A 160 -14.24 -4.87 -3.06
N THR A 161 -14.06 -4.48 -4.31
CA THR A 161 -13.17 -3.38 -4.71
C THR A 161 -13.97 -2.12 -4.99
N ILE A 162 -13.28 -0.98 -4.92
CA ILE A 162 -13.79 0.34 -5.29
C ILE A 162 -12.84 0.98 -6.31
N LYS A 163 -13.38 1.63 -7.34
CA LYS A 163 -12.57 2.30 -8.36
C LYS A 163 -12.00 3.61 -7.84
N ALA A 164 -10.84 4.01 -8.35
CA ALA A 164 -10.24 5.30 -8.01
C ALA A 164 -11.20 6.48 -8.28
N ALA A 165 -11.95 6.42 -9.36
CA ALA A 165 -12.94 7.45 -9.71
C ALA A 165 -14.02 7.63 -8.63
N ASP A 166 -14.40 6.55 -7.94
CA ASP A 166 -15.38 6.62 -6.85
C ASP A 166 -14.79 7.20 -5.56
N LEU A 167 -13.46 7.20 -5.42
CA LEU A 167 -12.75 7.77 -4.25
C LEU A 167 -12.61 9.29 -4.32
N VAL A 168 -12.71 9.88 -5.52
CA VAL A 168 -12.64 11.34 -5.71
C VAL A 168 -13.74 12.05 -4.92
N GLN A 169 -14.95 11.50 -4.87
CA GLN A 169 -16.07 12.09 -4.11
C GLN A 169 -15.82 12.18 -2.61
N PHE A 170 -14.92 11.34 -2.07
CA PHE A 170 -14.54 11.36 -0.65
C PHE A 170 -13.33 12.26 -0.38
N GLY A 171 -12.68 12.79 -1.43
CA GLY A 171 -11.48 13.60 -1.35
C GLY A 171 -10.20 12.81 -1.05
N SER A 172 -10.26 11.48 -1.04
CA SER A 172 -9.10 10.62 -0.80
C SER A 172 -8.21 10.45 -2.03
N VAL A 173 -8.77 10.52 -3.24
CA VAL A 173 -8.02 10.61 -4.49
C VAL A 173 -8.19 12.03 -5.03
N LEU A 174 -7.06 12.73 -5.28
CA LEU A 174 -7.06 14.11 -5.77
C LEU A 174 -7.57 14.19 -7.20
N GLU A 175 -7.03 13.35 -8.06
CA GLU A 175 -7.40 13.28 -9.46
C GLU A 175 -7.21 11.88 -10.03
N VAL A 176 -7.98 11.58 -11.06
CA VAL A 176 -7.86 10.36 -11.86
C VAL A 176 -7.51 10.77 -13.30
N VAL A 177 -6.43 10.20 -13.82
CA VAL A 177 -5.88 10.54 -15.13
C VAL A 177 -5.69 9.28 -15.99
N PRO A 178 -5.59 9.40 -17.33
CA PRO A 178 -5.14 8.28 -18.16
C PRO A 178 -3.81 7.73 -17.66
N ARG A 179 -3.64 6.41 -17.74
CA ARG A 179 -2.48 5.72 -17.17
C ARG A 179 -1.13 6.28 -17.65
N ASP A 180 -1.03 6.66 -18.91
CA ASP A 180 0.17 7.27 -19.49
C ASP A 180 0.47 8.69 -18.98
N ARG A 181 -0.46 9.31 -18.26
CA ARG A 181 -0.33 10.61 -17.64
C ARG A 181 -0.07 10.55 -16.13
N LEU A 182 -0.14 9.37 -15.53
CA LEU A 182 -0.07 9.20 -14.08
C LEU A 182 1.20 9.77 -13.46
N ASP A 183 2.37 9.42 -14.02
CA ASP A 183 3.65 9.91 -13.50
C ASP A 183 3.76 11.43 -13.59
N ALA A 184 3.31 12.01 -14.71
CA ALA A 184 3.33 13.46 -14.89
C ALA A 184 2.40 14.17 -13.90
N ALA A 185 1.20 13.65 -13.67
CA ALA A 185 0.25 14.21 -12.71
C ALA A 185 0.78 14.11 -11.26
N ALA A 186 1.32 12.97 -10.85
CA ALA A 186 1.92 12.83 -9.53
C ALA A 186 3.13 13.74 -9.31
N LEU A 187 3.98 13.89 -10.33
CA LEU A 187 5.13 14.81 -10.29
C LEU A 187 4.68 16.27 -10.26
N ASN A 188 3.56 16.62 -10.88
CA ASN A 188 3.00 17.97 -10.79
C ASN A 188 2.59 18.32 -9.35
N VAL A 189 1.82 17.44 -8.68
CA VAL A 189 1.46 17.60 -7.26
C VAL A 189 2.70 17.69 -6.39
N ALA A 190 3.66 16.80 -6.61
CA ALA A 190 4.93 16.81 -5.87
C ALA A 190 5.71 18.11 -6.10
N GLY A 191 5.73 18.64 -7.31
CA GLY A 191 6.38 19.91 -7.66
C GLY A 191 5.78 21.11 -6.91
N GLU A 192 4.46 21.15 -6.76
CA GLU A 192 3.78 22.19 -5.98
C GLU A 192 4.19 22.15 -4.49
N ILE A 193 4.40 20.95 -3.94
CA ILE A 193 4.90 20.76 -2.58
C ILE A 193 6.39 21.14 -2.48
N ALA A 194 7.21 20.64 -3.41
CA ALA A 194 8.65 20.87 -3.42
C ALA A 194 9.04 22.35 -3.57
N ALA A 195 8.17 23.14 -4.18
CA ALA A 195 8.33 24.61 -4.31
C ALA A 195 8.16 25.37 -2.98
N LYS A 196 7.70 24.72 -1.91
CA LYS A 196 7.54 25.36 -0.59
C LYS A 196 8.81 25.22 0.24
N ASP A 197 8.93 26.05 1.30
CA ASP A 197 10.05 25.88 2.26
C ASP A 197 9.96 24.52 2.95
N THR A 198 10.99 23.70 2.76
CA THR A 198 11.04 22.32 3.27
C THR A 198 10.89 22.24 4.79
N ARG A 199 11.39 23.23 5.53
CA ARG A 199 11.27 23.28 7.01
C ARG A 199 9.81 23.45 7.42
N VAL A 200 9.05 24.28 6.69
CA VAL A 200 7.63 24.49 6.92
C VAL A 200 6.84 23.24 6.57
N ILE A 201 7.15 22.59 5.45
CA ILE A 201 6.48 21.36 5.02
C ILE A 201 6.73 20.21 6.03
N ARG A 202 7.95 20.03 6.51
CA ARG A 202 8.27 19.02 7.54
C ARG A 202 7.50 19.27 8.84
N ALA A 203 7.48 20.50 9.32
CA ALA A 203 6.69 20.87 10.51
C ALA A 203 5.18 20.67 10.29
N ALA A 204 4.68 21.00 9.11
CA ALA A 204 3.27 20.78 8.75
C ALA A 204 2.93 19.29 8.72
N LYS A 205 3.79 18.44 8.15
CA LYS A 205 3.59 16.98 8.14
C LYS A 205 3.50 16.41 9.54
N GLU A 206 4.42 16.79 10.42
CA GLU A 206 4.40 16.39 11.84
C GLU A 206 3.12 16.85 12.57
N ALA A 207 2.74 18.11 12.36
CA ALA A 207 1.53 18.67 12.96
C ALA A 207 0.26 17.97 12.48
N LEU A 208 0.14 17.72 11.17
CA LEU A 208 -1.01 17.03 10.57
C LEU A 208 -1.14 15.59 11.08
N ASN A 209 -0.03 14.86 11.18
CA ASN A 209 -0.03 13.53 11.79
C ASN A 209 -0.45 13.56 13.27
N GLY A 210 -0.04 14.59 14.00
CA GLY A 210 -0.38 14.75 15.42
C GLY A 210 -1.85 15.06 15.70
N ILE A 211 -2.58 15.63 14.74
CA ILE A 211 -4.02 15.92 14.82
C ILE A 211 -4.90 14.89 14.11
N ASP A 212 -4.31 13.86 13.49
CA ASP A 212 -5.07 12.79 12.87
C ASP A 212 -5.93 12.07 13.93
N PRO A 213 -7.25 11.93 13.72
CA PRO A 213 -8.12 11.31 14.72
C PRO A 213 -7.87 9.81 14.91
N ILE A 214 -7.16 9.18 13.99
CA ILE A 214 -6.80 7.75 14.03
C ILE A 214 -5.32 7.62 14.37
N ASP A 215 -5.00 6.97 15.49
CA ASP A 215 -3.65 6.45 15.71
C ASP A 215 -3.44 5.24 14.80
N VAL A 216 -2.90 5.50 13.61
CA VAL A 216 -2.77 4.53 12.53
C VAL A 216 -1.90 3.35 12.96
N ASN A 217 -0.79 3.61 13.65
CA ASN A 217 0.13 2.56 14.08
C ASN A 217 -0.48 1.64 15.13
N LYS A 218 -1.12 2.22 16.13
CA LYS A 218 -1.80 1.46 17.20
C LYS A 218 -2.99 0.67 16.65
N SER A 219 -3.82 1.30 15.82
CA SER A 219 -4.99 0.68 15.21
C SER A 219 -4.60 -0.52 14.34
N TYR A 220 -3.57 -0.37 13.52
CA TYR A 220 -3.09 -1.47 12.67
C TYR A 220 -2.48 -2.63 13.50
N ARG A 221 -1.72 -2.33 14.54
CA ARG A 221 -1.19 -3.37 15.45
C ARG A 221 -2.30 -4.15 16.15
N PHE A 222 -3.39 -3.49 16.52
CA PHE A 222 -4.56 -4.15 17.07
C PHE A 222 -5.20 -5.09 16.04
N GLU A 223 -5.38 -4.65 14.80
CA GLU A 223 -5.91 -5.45 13.71
C GLU A 223 -5.05 -6.67 13.41
N GLN A 224 -3.72 -6.53 13.38
CA GLN A 224 -2.78 -7.62 13.18
C GLN A 224 -2.89 -8.74 14.24
N GLY A 225 -3.30 -8.42 15.45
CA GLY A 225 -3.51 -9.40 16.52
C GLY A 225 -4.47 -10.52 16.13
N PHE A 226 -5.59 -10.18 15.52
CA PHE A 226 -6.59 -11.16 15.06
C PHE A 226 -6.09 -12.05 13.91
N THR A 227 -5.19 -11.54 13.06
CA THR A 227 -4.55 -12.38 12.04
C THR A 227 -3.74 -13.51 12.68
N PHE A 228 -3.04 -13.25 13.78
CA PHE A 228 -2.34 -14.31 14.51
C PHE A 228 -3.30 -15.32 15.12
N GLU A 229 -4.42 -14.90 15.70
CA GLU A 229 -5.43 -15.78 16.25
C GLU A 229 -6.01 -16.72 15.19
N LEU A 230 -6.37 -16.20 14.01
CA LEU A 230 -6.88 -16.99 12.89
C LEU A 230 -5.85 -17.99 12.36
N ASN A 231 -4.58 -17.62 12.31
CA ASN A 231 -3.50 -18.53 11.92
C ASN A 231 -3.28 -19.63 12.97
N LEU A 232 -3.29 -19.30 14.26
CA LEU A 232 -3.16 -20.29 15.35
C LEU A 232 -4.34 -21.26 15.38
N ALA A 233 -5.54 -20.80 14.99
CA ALA A 233 -6.73 -21.64 14.87
C ALA A 233 -6.77 -22.52 13.59
N GLY A 234 -5.80 -22.37 12.68
CA GLY A 234 -5.74 -23.13 11.42
C GLY A 234 -6.62 -22.59 10.29
N VAL A 235 -7.51 -21.65 10.56
CA VAL A 235 -8.46 -21.07 9.57
C VAL A 235 -7.75 -20.48 8.38
N SER A 236 -6.65 -19.78 8.62
CA SER A 236 -5.88 -19.13 7.55
C SER A 236 -5.21 -20.13 6.60
N ASP A 237 -4.76 -21.28 7.09
CA ASP A 237 -4.15 -22.31 6.26
C ASP A 237 -5.19 -22.97 5.36
N GLU A 238 -6.35 -23.32 5.89
CA GLU A 238 -7.47 -23.89 5.15
C GLU A 238 -7.89 -22.98 3.97
N LEU A 239 -8.12 -21.70 4.23
CA LEU A 239 -8.56 -20.74 3.21
C LEU A 239 -7.47 -20.42 2.17
N ARG A 240 -6.19 -20.39 2.56
CA ARG A 240 -5.07 -20.22 1.61
C ARG A 240 -4.93 -21.42 0.67
N ASP A 241 -5.13 -22.63 1.19
CA ASP A 241 -5.07 -23.86 0.39
C ASP A 241 -6.23 -23.94 -0.61
N GLU A 242 -7.44 -23.55 -0.22
CA GLU A 242 -8.59 -23.43 -1.12
C GLU A 242 -8.33 -22.41 -2.21
N PHE A 243 -7.80 -21.24 -1.88
CA PHE A 243 -7.45 -20.19 -2.85
C PHE A 243 -6.39 -20.66 -3.85
N ALA A 244 -5.34 -21.36 -3.38
CA ALA A 244 -4.30 -21.92 -4.24
C ALA A 244 -4.82 -23.06 -5.12
N GLY A 245 -5.78 -23.86 -4.63
CA GLY A 245 -6.47 -24.91 -5.38
C GLY A 245 -7.33 -24.37 -6.51
N THR A 246 -8.09 -23.32 -6.27
CA THR A 246 -8.93 -22.61 -7.27
C THR A 246 -8.07 -21.90 -8.32
N SER A 247 -6.95 -21.32 -7.96
CA SER A 247 -6.00 -20.69 -8.90
C SER A 247 -5.39 -21.71 -9.87
N LYS A 248 -5.07 -22.94 -9.41
CA LYS A 248 -4.57 -24.02 -10.28
C LYS A 248 -5.63 -24.57 -11.24
N ALA A 249 -6.91 -24.50 -10.86
CA ALA A 249 -8.02 -24.97 -11.70
C ALA A 249 -8.31 -23.97 -12.85
N THR A 250 -8.19 -22.68 -12.62
CA THR A 250 -8.37 -21.64 -13.65
C THR A 250 -7.24 -21.61 -14.66
N ASP A 251 -5.99 -21.89 -14.26
CA ASP A 251 -4.86 -22.01 -15.20
C ASP A 251 -4.97 -23.23 -16.12
N LYS A 252 -5.62 -24.32 -15.67
CA LYS A 252 -5.82 -25.52 -16.51
C LYS A 252 -6.98 -25.40 -17.50
N SER A 253 -7.95 -24.49 -17.29
CA SER A 253 -9.09 -24.29 -18.19
C SER A 253 -8.79 -23.30 -19.34
N GLY A 254 -7.69 -22.56 -19.30
CA GLY A 254 -7.24 -21.63 -20.33
C GLY A 254 -6.39 -22.24 -21.46
N GLY A 255 -6.16 -23.56 -21.45
CA GLY A 255 -5.23 -24.28 -22.34
C GLY A 255 -5.88 -25.21 -23.36
N SER A 256 -7.12 -24.98 -23.79
CA SER A 256 -7.71 -25.70 -24.91
C SER A 256 -8.68 -24.83 -25.69
N LYS A 257 -8.12 -24.15 -26.69
CA LYS A 257 -8.72 -23.95 -28.02
C LYS A 257 -7.69 -23.31 -28.94
#